data_47f7f4ff345ea0f089f73b9011ee934c
#
_entry.id   47f7f4ff345ea0f089f73b9011ee934c
#
_cell.length_a   1.000
_cell.length_b   1.000
_cell.length_c   1.000
_cell.angle_alpha   90.00
_cell.angle_beta   90.00
_cell.angle_gamma   90.00
#
_symmetry.space_group_name_H-M   'P 1'
#
loop_
_entity.id
_entity.type
_entity.pdbx_description
1 polymer ?
#
loop_
_entity_poly.entity_id
_entity_poly.type
_entity_poly.pdbx_seq_one_letter_code
_entity_poly.pdbx_strand_id
1 'polypeptide(L)'
;KLANHLAGSLYDMLPADPKTVNPAGEWNTIVIRVKDGKVTHTQNGKKVVEYTLWSKEWDDMVANSKFKDFQGFQEGISHEGYIGLQDHGYPIWFRNIKIRELK
;
A
#
# COMPACT_ATOMS: atom_id res chain seq x y z
N LYS A 1 -13.79 10.24 -6.48
CA LYS A 1 -12.95 9.36 -5.67
C LYS A 1 -11.68 10.09 -5.27
N LEU A 2 -11.29 9.99 -4.02
CA LEU A 2 -10.08 10.65 -3.53
C LEU A 2 -8.83 10.06 -4.20
N ALA A 3 -7.85 10.92 -4.52
CA ALA A 3 -6.62 10.48 -5.20
C ALA A 3 -5.86 9.41 -4.43
N ASN A 4 -5.82 9.51 -3.10
CA ASN A 4 -5.12 8.53 -2.25
C ASN A 4 -5.93 7.28 -1.91
N HIS A 5 -7.10 7.11 -2.55
CA HIS A 5 -7.91 5.89 -2.48
C HIS A 5 -7.85 5.07 -3.77
N LEU A 6 -7.06 5.52 -4.74
CA LEU A 6 -6.90 4.83 -6.03
C LEU A 6 -5.94 3.65 -5.93
N ALA A 7 -6.04 2.73 -6.89
CA ALA A 7 -5.20 1.54 -6.93
C ALA A 7 -3.71 1.86 -6.84
N GLY A 8 -3.00 1.10 -6.03
CA GLY A 8 -1.56 1.27 -5.81
C GLY A 8 -1.19 2.26 -4.73
N SER A 9 -2.15 3.05 -4.25
CA SER A 9 -1.90 4.06 -3.21
C SER A 9 -1.60 3.42 -1.86
N LEU A 10 -0.89 4.16 -1.01
CA LEU A 10 -0.94 3.91 0.43
C LEU A 10 -2.24 4.55 0.89
N TYR A 11 -3.23 3.74 1.14
CA TYR A 11 -4.62 4.14 1.30
C TYR A 11 -4.79 5.28 2.31
N ASP A 12 -5.49 6.31 1.88
CA ASP A 12 -5.80 7.51 2.67
C ASP A 12 -4.57 8.34 3.09
N MET A 13 -3.38 8.00 2.62
CA MET A 13 -2.13 8.69 2.99
C MET A 13 -1.33 9.19 1.79
N LEU A 14 -0.92 8.30 0.88
CA LEU A 14 -0.12 8.69 -0.28
C LEU A 14 -0.76 8.22 -1.58
N PRO A 15 -1.02 9.12 -2.53
CA PRO A 15 -1.65 8.75 -3.80
C PRO A 15 -0.66 8.10 -4.77
N ALA A 16 -1.16 7.12 -5.54
CA ALA A 16 -0.46 6.59 -6.70
C ALA A 16 -0.95 7.32 -7.96
N ASP A 17 -0.09 7.37 -8.99
CA ASP A 17 -0.46 7.96 -10.27
C ASP A 17 -1.52 7.08 -10.96
N PRO A 18 -2.72 7.60 -11.22
CA PRO A 18 -3.77 6.81 -11.85
C PRO A 18 -3.44 6.37 -13.28
N LYS A 19 -2.45 6.99 -13.90
CA LYS A 19 -2.01 6.61 -15.25
C LYS A 19 -1.26 5.28 -15.28
N THR A 20 -0.87 4.76 -14.12
CA THR A 20 -0.13 3.49 -14.03
C THR A 20 -1.04 2.27 -13.96
N VAL A 21 -2.35 2.45 -13.73
CA VAL A 21 -3.28 1.34 -13.63
C VAL A 21 -3.87 1.00 -15.02
N ASN A 22 -3.95 -0.29 -15.34
CA ASN A 22 -4.59 -0.76 -16.56
C ASN A 22 -6.11 -0.75 -16.35
N PRO A 23 -6.90 -0.56 -17.43
CA PRO A 23 -8.35 -0.53 -17.32
C PRO A 23 -8.94 -1.85 -16.85
N ALA A 24 -10.18 -1.79 -16.37
CA ALA A 24 -10.92 -2.98 -15.94
C ALA A 24 -10.94 -4.05 -17.05
N GLY A 25 -10.77 -5.29 -16.67
CA GLY A 25 -10.68 -6.41 -17.60
C GLY A 25 -9.24 -6.78 -17.96
N GLU A 26 -8.27 -5.96 -17.58
CA GLU A 26 -6.85 -6.25 -17.79
C GLU A 26 -6.16 -6.51 -16.45
N TRP A 27 -5.09 -7.30 -16.49
CA TRP A 27 -4.31 -7.58 -15.30
C TRP A 27 -3.38 -6.41 -14.97
N ASN A 28 -3.21 -6.18 -13.67
CA ASN A 28 -2.23 -5.23 -13.14
C ASN A 28 -1.19 -5.99 -12.33
N THR A 29 0.06 -5.63 -12.47
CA THR A 29 1.15 -6.22 -11.69
C THR A 29 1.52 -5.25 -10.56
N ILE A 30 1.47 -5.73 -9.33
CA ILE A 30 1.82 -4.95 -8.15
C ILE A 30 3.00 -5.62 -7.46
N VAL A 31 4.02 -4.83 -7.14
CA VAL A 31 5.15 -5.29 -6.33
C VAL A 31 5.25 -4.38 -5.12
N ILE A 32 5.29 -4.97 -3.94
CA ILE A 32 5.53 -4.24 -2.70
C ILE A 32 6.86 -4.74 -2.15
N ARG A 33 7.82 -3.84 -2.01
CA ARG A 33 9.13 -4.16 -1.46
C ARG A 33 9.30 -3.46 -0.13
N VAL A 34 9.64 -4.25 0.88
CA VAL A 34 9.87 -3.73 2.24
C VAL A 34 11.27 -4.15 2.67
N LYS A 35 12.12 -3.20 2.94
CA LYS A 35 13.47 -3.48 3.45
C LYS A 35 13.91 -2.38 4.41
N ASP A 36 14.32 -2.76 5.62
CA ASP A 36 14.77 -1.82 6.65
C ASP A 36 13.77 -0.68 6.88
N GLY A 37 12.49 -1.02 6.89
CA GLY A 37 11.39 -0.06 7.09
C GLY A 37 11.01 0.74 5.85
N LYS A 38 11.81 0.70 4.79
CA LYS A 38 11.51 1.44 3.56
C LYS A 38 10.59 0.60 2.67
N VAL A 39 9.44 1.16 2.31
CA VAL A 39 8.42 0.49 1.49
C VAL A 39 8.29 1.19 0.15
N THR A 40 8.24 0.40 -0.90
CA THR A 40 8.03 0.90 -2.26
C THR A 40 6.89 0.12 -2.89
N HIS A 41 5.91 0.83 -3.46
CA HIS A 41 4.87 0.23 -4.29
C HIS A 41 5.23 0.46 -5.76
N THR A 42 5.29 -0.62 -6.53
CA THR A 42 5.51 -0.56 -7.97
C THR A 42 4.28 -1.12 -8.67
N GLN A 43 3.71 -0.35 -9.58
CA GLN A 43 2.51 -0.73 -10.32
C GLN A 43 2.80 -0.71 -11.81
N ASN A 44 2.66 -1.89 -12.43
CA ASN A 44 2.93 -2.09 -13.86
C ASN A 44 4.33 -1.58 -14.27
N GLY A 45 5.33 -1.88 -13.43
CA GLY A 45 6.72 -1.54 -13.68
C GLY A 45 7.14 -0.13 -13.26
N LYS A 46 6.23 0.66 -12.68
CA LYS A 46 6.54 2.04 -12.25
C LYS A 46 6.38 2.20 -10.75
N LYS A 47 7.36 2.82 -10.12
CA LYS A 47 7.27 3.17 -8.71
C LYS A 47 6.20 4.25 -8.54
N VAL A 48 5.19 3.98 -7.74
CA VAL A 48 4.06 4.89 -7.54
C VAL A 48 4.01 5.49 -6.14
N VAL A 49 4.54 4.78 -5.14
CA VAL A 49 4.52 5.21 -3.75
C VAL A 49 5.80 4.74 -3.07
N GLU A 50 6.36 5.58 -2.21
CA GLU A 50 7.50 5.22 -1.37
C GLU A 50 7.36 5.89 -0.01
N TYR A 51 7.60 5.15 1.06
CA TYR A 51 7.53 5.69 2.42
C TYR A 51 8.39 4.85 3.36
N THR A 52 8.66 5.41 4.53
CA THR A 52 9.45 4.71 5.55
C THR A 52 8.58 4.50 6.79
N LEU A 53 8.42 3.24 7.18
CA LEU A 53 7.70 2.85 8.39
C LEU A 53 8.51 3.27 9.63
N TRP A 54 7.83 3.43 10.75
CA TRP A 54 8.45 3.76 12.06
C TRP A 54 9.30 5.03 12.00
N SER A 55 8.83 6.01 11.24
CA SER A 55 9.50 7.31 11.08
C SER A 55 8.57 8.45 11.47
N LYS A 56 9.15 9.63 11.66
CA LYS A 56 8.34 10.84 11.91
C LYS A 56 7.41 11.13 10.73
N GLU A 57 7.88 10.90 9.52
CA GLU A 57 7.11 11.07 8.29
C GLU A 57 5.87 10.15 8.28
N TRP A 58 6.04 8.89 8.70
CA TRP A 58 4.92 7.97 8.85
C TRP A 58 3.94 8.47 9.89
N ASP A 59 4.43 8.89 11.06
CA ASP A 59 3.58 9.39 12.15
C ASP A 59 2.77 10.60 11.69
N ASP A 60 3.37 11.51 10.94
CA ASP A 60 2.69 12.69 10.40
C ASP A 60 1.60 12.30 9.40
N MET A 61 1.86 11.32 8.54
CA MET A 61 0.86 10.82 7.59
C MET A 61 -0.32 10.17 8.30
N VAL A 62 -0.06 9.38 9.33
CA VAL A 62 -1.13 8.76 10.12
C VAL A 62 -1.98 9.83 10.81
N ALA A 63 -1.34 10.82 11.39
CA ALA A 63 -2.04 11.92 12.10
C ALA A 63 -2.97 12.70 11.19
N ASN A 64 -2.68 12.75 9.89
CA ASN A 64 -3.49 13.45 8.89
C ASN A 64 -4.45 12.52 8.12
N SER A 65 -4.57 11.26 8.56
CA SER A 65 -5.43 10.27 7.90
C SER A 65 -6.57 9.84 8.82
N LYS A 66 -7.51 9.08 8.26
CA LYS A 66 -8.60 8.48 9.05
C LYS A 66 -8.09 7.45 10.05
N PHE A 67 -6.86 6.96 9.89
CA PHE A 67 -6.29 5.93 10.75
C PHE A 67 -5.77 6.44 12.08
N LYS A 68 -5.70 7.75 12.28
CA LYS A 68 -5.19 8.36 13.52
C LYS A 68 -5.88 7.85 14.79
N ASP A 69 -7.15 7.48 14.68
CA ASP A 69 -7.96 7.00 15.81
C ASP A 69 -8.03 5.47 15.89
N PHE A 70 -7.34 4.76 15.03
CA PHE A 70 -7.33 3.30 15.01
C PHE A 70 -6.23 2.80 15.96
N GLN A 71 -6.60 1.92 16.89
CA GLN A 71 -5.69 1.42 17.92
C GLN A 71 -4.34 0.92 17.38
N GLY A 72 -4.36 0.10 16.33
CA GLY A 72 -3.13 -0.44 15.75
C GLY A 72 -2.19 0.61 15.19
N PHE A 73 -2.69 1.79 14.85
CA PHE A 73 -1.88 2.91 14.37
C PHE A 73 -1.43 3.82 15.50
N GLN A 74 -2.25 3.96 16.55
CA GLN A 74 -1.89 4.79 17.71
C GLN A 74 -0.74 4.20 18.51
N GLU A 75 -0.68 2.88 18.60
CA GLU A 75 0.34 2.16 19.35
C GLU A 75 1.62 1.94 18.53
N GLY A 76 1.65 2.41 17.29
CA GLY A 76 2.69 2.09 16.34
C GLY A 76 2.40 0.76 15.66
N ILE A 77 2.72 0.67 14.38
CA ILE A 77 2.45 -0.56 13.62
C ILE A 77 3.44 -1.66 13.99
N SER A 78 2.96 -2.90 13.94
CA SER A 78 3.76 -4.08 14.25
C SER A 78 4.89 -4.28 13.25
N HIS A 79 6.03 -4.83 13.73
CA HIS A 79 7.15 -5.22 12.89
C HIS A 79 6.92 -6.59 12.23
N GLU A 80 5.91 -7.32 12.64
CA GLU A 80 5.53 -8.63 12.10
C GLU A 80 4.02 -8.70 11.92
N GLY A 81 3.59 -9.51 10.98
CA GLY A 81 2.15 -9.73 10.78
C GLY A 81 1.89 -10.60 9.58
N TYR A 82 0.63 -10.83 9.32
CA TYR A 82 0.18 -11.58 8.17
C TYR A 82 -0.04 -10.66 6.97
N ILE A 83 0.00 -11.24 5.78
CA ILE A 83 -0.35 -10.55 4.55
C ILE A 83 -1.76 -10.99 4.18
N GLY A 84 -2.64 -10.03 3.97
CA GLY A 84 -4.01 -10.29 3.58
C GLY A 84 -4.32 -9.74 2.19
N LEU A 85 -5.27 -10.38 1.52
CA LEU A 85 -5.83 -9.88 0.27
C LEU A 85 -7.26 -9.46 0.57
N GLN A 86 -7.57 -8.21 0.28
CA GLN A 86 -8.86 -7.63 0.65
C GLN A 86 -9.72 -7.38 -0.58
N ASP A 87 -11.01 -7.74 -0.50
CA ASP A 87 -11.99 -7.24 -1.44
C ASP A 87 -12.70 -6.02 -0.84
N HIS A 88 -13.45 -5.32 -1.66
CA HIS A 88 -14.20 -4.14 -1.22
C HIS A 88 -15.66 -4.20 -1.70
N GLY A 89 -16.22 -5.41 -1.66
CA GLY A 89 -17.62 -5.65 -2.05
C GLY A 89 -17.86 -5.91 -3.53
N TYR A 90 -16.79 -5.92 -4.33
CA TYR A 90 -16.85 -6.20 -5.76
C TYR A 90 -16.00 -7.42 -6.09
N PRO A 91 -16.32 -8.18 -7.16
CA PRO A 91 -15.44 -9.26 -7.59
C PRO A 91 -14.04 -8.77 -7.91
N ILE A 92 -13.04 -9.49 -7.43
CA ILE A 92 -11.65 -9.19 -7.72
C ILE A 92 -10.90 -10.51 -7.90
N TRP A 93 -9.97 -10.55 -8.83
CA TRP A 93 -9.19 -11.76 -9.12
C TRP A 93 -7.73 -11.50 -8.84
N PHE A 94 -7.06 -12.49 -8.23
CA PHE A 94 -5.62 -12.47 -7.96
C PHE A 94 -4.98 -13.66 -8.63
N ARG A 95 -3.75 -13.51 -9.11
CA ARG A 95 -2.96 -14.62 -9.65
C ARG A 95 -1.48 -14.36 -9.46
N ASN A 96 -0.69 -15.43 -9.54
CA ASN A 96 0.79 -15.36 -9.47
C ASN A 96 1.27 -14.65 -8.20
N ILE A 97 0.62 -14.96 -7.07
CA ILE A 97 0.99 -14.36 -5.78
C ILE A 97 2.30 -15.01 -5.32
N LYS A 98 3.33 -14.18 -5.14
CA LYS A 98 4.67 -14.63 -4.77
C LYS A 98 5.22 -13.78 -3.65
N ILE A 99 5.98 -14.41 -2.77
CA ILE A 99 6.67 -13.73 -1.67
C ILE A 99 8.14 -14.16 -1.72
N ARG A 100 9.03 -13.19 -1.58
CA ARG A 100 10.46 -13.44 -1.44
C ARG A 100 10.98 -12.67 -0.24
N GLU A 101 11.64 -13.39 0.67
CA GLU A 101 12.29 -12.77 1.81
C GLU A 101 13.59 -12.11 1.36
N LEU A 102 13.77 -10.84 1.70
CA LEU A 102 14.96 -10.08 1.41
C LEU A 102 15.93 -10.17 2.60
N LYS A 103 17.20 -10.36 2.30
CA LYS A 103 18.24 -10.50 3.33
C LYS A 103 19.24 -9.35 3.28
#